data_0b1a31417122bcf4c595b8bd4face18b
#
_entry.id   0b1a31417122bcf4c595b8bd4face18b
#
_cell.length_a   1.000
_cell.length_b   1.000
_cell.length_c   1.000
_cell.angle_alpha   90.00
_cell.angle_beta   90.00
_cell.angle_gamma   90.00
#
_symmetry.space_group_name_H-M   'P 1'
#
loop_
_entity.id
_entity.type
_entity.pdbx_description
1 polymer ?
#
loop_
_entity_poly.entity_id
_entity_poly.type
_entity_poly.pdbx_seq_one_letter_code
_entity_poly.pdbx_strand_id
1 'polypeptide(L)'
;MKVLVNNHLVEREDATVDIEDRGYQFGDGVYEVVRLYNGKFFTYNEHIDRLYASAAKIDLVIPYSKEELRELLEKLVAENNINTGNVYLQVTRGVQNPRNHVIPDDFPLEGVLTAAAREVPRNERQFVEGGTAITEEDVRWLRCDIKSLNLLGNILAKNKAHQQNALEAILHRGEQVTECSASNVSIIKDGVLWTHAADNLILNGITRQVIIDVAKKNGIPVKEADFTLTDLREADEVFISSTTIEITPITHINGVQVADGKRGPITAQLHQYFVEEITRACGELEFAK
;
A
#
# COMPACT_ATOMS: atom_id res chain seq x y z
N MET A 1 -15.91 -19.03 0.02
CA MET A 1 -14.60 -18.32 0.10
C MET A 1 -14.13 -18.38 1.54
N LYS A 2 -12.97 -18.96 1.76
CA LYS A 2 -12.38 -19.05 3.10
C LYS A 2 -11.61 -17.77 3.45
N VAL A 3 -11.64 -17.44 4.73
CA VAL A 3 -10.86 -16.36 5.35
C VAL A 3 -10.12 -16.90 6.57
N LEU A 4 -9.09 -16.23 7.00
CA LEU A 4 -8.34 -16.57 8.19
C LEU A 4 -8.83 -15.72 9.37
N VAL A 5 -9.15 -16.37 10.48
CA VAL A 5 -9.39 -15.73 11.78
C VAL A 5 -8.45 -16.43 12.77
N ASN A 6 -7.46 -15.73 13.26
CA ASN A 6 -6.31 -16.27 13.97
C ASN A 6 -5.62 -17.39 13.16
N ASN A 7 -5.52 -18.58 13.69
CA ASN A 7 -4.93 -19.75 13.01
C ASN A 7 -5.98 -20.67 12.33
N HIS A 8 -7.25 -20.23 12.23
CA HIS A 8 -8.36 -21.00 11.69
C HIS A 8 -8.82 -20.48 10.35
N LEU A 9 -8.90 -21.37 9.35
CA LEU A 9 -9.61 -21.11 8.10
C LEU A 9 -11.10 -21.38 8.30
N VAL A 10 -11.91 -20.34 8.14
CA VAL A 10 -13.37 -20.42 8.28
C VAL A 10 -14.05 -19.95 7.01
N GLU A 11 -15.29 -20.33 6.79
CA GLU A 11 -16.07 -19.74 5.70
C GLU A 11 -16.31 -18.25 5.98
N ARG A 12 -16.34 -17.42 4.91
CA ARG A 12 -16.49 -15.96 5.04
C ARG A 12 -17.74 -15.55 5.83
N GLU A 13 -18.82 -16.33 5.72
CA GLU A 13 -20.11 -16.10 6.40
C GLU A 13 -20.05 -16.40 7.90
N ASP A 14 -19.13 -17.29 8.32
CA ASP A 14 -18.94 -17.66 9.72
C ASP A 14 -17.86 -16.84 10.42
N ALA A 15 -17.14 -15.99 9.68
CA ALA A 15 -16.08 -15.15 10.24
C ALA A 15 -16.64 -14.02 11.08
N THR A 16 -16.34 -14.02 12.37
CA THR A 16 -16.76 -13.01 13.33
C THR A 16 -15.57 -12.41 14.06
N VAL A 17 -15.70 -11.16 14.48
CA VAL A 17 -14.80 -10.49 15.41
C VAL A 17 -15.59 -10.03 16.63
N ASP A 18 -14.93 -9.98 17.77
CA ASP A 18 -15.55 -9.50 19.00
C ASP A 18 -15.81 -7.99 18.91
N ILE A 19 -16.99 -7.53 19.38
CA ILE A 19 -17.35 -6.12 19.40
C ILE A 19 -16.47 -5.29 20.33
N GLU A 20 -15.77 -5.94 21.26
CA GLU A 20 -14.83 -5.33 22.21
C GLU A 20 -13.37 -5.44 21.73
N ASP A 21 -13.14 -5.92 20.49
CA ASP A 21 -11.83 -5.85 19.86
C ASP A 21 -11.38 -4.40 19.67
N ARG A 22 -10.18 -4.07 20.16
CA ARG A 22 -9.64 -2.71 20.13
C ARG A 22 -9.41 -2.18 18.71
N GLY A 23 -9.15 -3.07 17.75
CA GLY A 23 -9.07 -2.71 16.33
C GLY A 23 -10.41 -2.20 15.81
N TYR A 24 -11.52 -2.86 16.19
CA TYR A 24 -12.87 -2.42 15.83
C TYR A 24 -13.25 -1.12 16.57
N GLN A 25 -12.91 -0.99 17.86
CA GLN A 25 -13.32 0.16 18.67
C GLN A 25 -12.47 1.42 18.45
N PHE A 26 -11.18 1.27 18.17
CA PHE A 26 -10.19 2.37 18.19
C PHE A 26 -9.30 2.44 16.95
N GLY A 27 -9.36 1.45 16.06
CA GLY A 27 -8.34 1.29 15.01
C GLY A 27 -6.98 0.88 15.57
N ASP A 28 -6.94 0.25 16.75
CA ASP A 28 -5.71 -0.18 17.43
C ASP A 28 -5.19 -1.48 16.81
N GLY A 29 -4.42 -1.33 15.74
CA GLY A 29 -3.89 -2.43 14.96
C GLY A 29 -3.13 -1.96 13.73
N VAL A 30 -2.51 -2.92 13.06
CA VAL A 30 -1.71 -2.76 11.86
C VAL A 30 -2.20 -3.69 10.75
N TYR A 31 -1.88 -3.35 9.50
CA TYR A 31 -2.29 -4.19 8.36
C TYR A 31 -1.24 -4.24 7.27
N GLU A 32 -1.36 -5.22 6.40
CA GLU A 32 -0.61 -5.32 5.15
C GLU A 32 -1.48 -5.79 3.99
N VAL A 33 -1.00 -5.49 2.79
CA VAL A 33 -1.49 -6.07 1.55
C VAL A 33 -0.29 -6.61 0.79
N VAL A 34 -0.32 -7.90 0.49
CA VAL A 34 0.73 -8.57 -0.28
C VAL A 34 0.18 -9.01 -1.62
N ARG A 35 0.87 -8.70 -2.70
CA ARG A 35 0.49 -9.08 -4.07
C ARG A 35 0.96 -10.49 -4.39
N LEU A 36 0.11 -11.22 -5.14
CA LEU A 36 0.44 -12.50 -5.75
C LEU A 36 0.48 -12.36 -7.26
N TYR A 37 1.47 -13.02 -7.86
CA TYR A 37 1.58 -13.27 -9.28
C TYR A 37 1.91 -14.75 -9.48
N ASN A 38 1.18 -15.45 -10.33
CA ASN A 38 1.38 -16.88 -10.59
C ASN A 38 1.37 -17.74 -9.32
N GLY A 39 0.47 -17.44 -8.37
CA GLY A 39 0.35 -18.13 -7.09
C GLY A 39 1.50 -17.86 -6.10
N LYS A 40 2.44 -16.98 -6.43
CA LYS A 40 3.59 -16.64 -5.58
C LYS A 40 3.48 -15.23 -5.03
N PHE A 41 3.83 -15.07 -3.77
CA PHE A 41 3.94 -13.75 -3.15
C PHE A 41 5.11 -12.95 -3.76
N PHE A 42 4.84 -11.71 -4.13
CA PHE A 42 5.85 -10.75 -4.52
C PHE A 42 6.25 -9.88 -3.32
N THR A 43 7.55 -9.73 -3.06
CA THR A 43 8.11 -8.94 -1.93
C THR A 43 7.51 -9.30 -0.56
N TYR A 44 7.24 -10.59 -0.33
CA TYR A 44 6.62 -11.07 0.92
C TYR A 44 7.39 -10.63 2.16
N ASN A 45 8.70 -10.87 2.19
CA ASN A 45 9.52 -10.62 3.36
C ASN A 45 9.50 -9.12 3.75
N GLU A 46 9.61 -8.23 2.77
CA GLU A 46 9.60 -6.79 2.96
C GLU A 46 8.25 -6.31 3.52
N HIS A 47 7.15 -6.88 3.05
CA HIS A 47 5.82 -6.60 3.59
C HIS A 47 5.67 -7.07 5.03
N ILE A 48 6.10 -8.28 5.33
CA ILE A 48 5.99 -8.82 6.69
C ILE A 48 6.94 -8.10 7.65
N ASP A 49 8.16 -7.78 7.21
CA ASP A 49 9.08 -6.95 8.00
C ASP A 49 8.45 -5.60 8.37
N ARG A 50 7.76 -4.96 7.43
CA ARG A 50 7.05 -3.70 7.69
C ARG A 50 5.84 -3.89 8.61
N LEU A 51 5.10 -5.00 8.51
CA LEU A 51 4.01 -5.33 9.43
C LEU A 51 4.52 -5.36 10.87
N TYR A 52 5.61 -6.10 11.13
CA TYR A 52 6.21 -6.21 12.46
C TYR A 52 6.84 -4.89 12.92
N ALA A 53 7.47 -4.15 12.03
CA ALA A 53 8.00 -2.81 12.34
C ALA A 53 6.88 -1.82 12.68
N SER A 54 5.75 -1.87 11.99
CA SER A 54 4.57 -1.05 12.32
C SER A 54 3.96 -1.43 13.66
N ALA A 55 3.84 -2.72 13.95
CA ALA A 55 3.36 -3.24 15.23
C ALA A 55 4.25 -2.79 16.39
N ALA A 56 5.57 -2.90 16.24
CA ALA A 56 6.53 -2.46 17.25
C ALA A 56 6.44 -0.95 17.56
N LYS A 57 6.12 -0.11 16.57
CA LYS A 57 5.94 1.34 16.77
C LYS A 57 4.73 1.72 17.62
N ILE A 58 3.81 0.79 17.85
CA ILE A 58 2.63 0.97 18.71
C ILE A 58 2.59 -0.04 19.86
N ASP A 59 3.73 -0.68 20.17
CA ASP A 59 3.87 -1.70 21.22
C ASP A 59 2.81 -2.82 21.10
N LEU A 60 2.51 -3.24 19.87
CA LEU A 60 1.63 -4.34 19.57
C LEU A 60 2.44 -5.60 19.31
N VAL A 61 2.14 -6.66 20.06
CA VAL A 61 2.76 -7.98 19.87
C VAL A 61 1.95 -8.79 18.88
N ILE A 62 2.55 -9.20 17.78
CA ILE A 62 1.96 -10.15 16.84
C ILE A 62 2.20 -11.56 17.39
N PRO A 63 1.14 -12.37 17.67
CA PRO A 63 1.30 -13.66 18.37
C PRO A 63 1.76 -14.81 17.46
N TYR A 64 2.41 -14.50 16.35
CA TYR A 64 2.94 -15.45 15.37
C TYR A 64 4.39 -15.11 15.03
N SER A 65 5.21 -16.10 14.74
CA SER A 65 6.48 -15.86 14.03
C SER A 65 6.20 -15.53 12.56
N LYS A 66 7.19 -14.96 11.87
CA LYS A 66 7.05 -14.64 10.43
C LYS A 66 6.85 -15.91 9.59
N GLU A 67 7.46 -17.01 10.01
CA GLU A 67 7.35 -18.33 9.39
C GLU A 67 5.94 -18.91 9.55
N GLU A 68 5.39 -18.90 10.76
CA GLU A 68 4.01 -19.34 11.02
C GLU A 68 2.99 -18.49 10.24
N LEU A 69 3.18 -17.18 10.21
CA LEU A 69 2.31 -16.28 9.44
C LEU A 69 2.38 -16.62 7.95
N ARG A 70 3.56 -16.94 7.42
CA ARG A 70 3.73 -17.35 6.03
C ARG A 70 2.95 -18.62 5.71
N GLU A 71 3.08 -19.66 6.53
CA GLU A 71 2.37 -20.92 6.35
C GLU A 71 0.84 -20.72 6.36
N LEU A 72 0.33 -19.89 7.28
CA LEU A 72 -1.09 -19.55 7.37
C LEU A 72 -1.59 -18.83 6.10
N LEU A 73 -0.83 -17.88 5.57
CA LEU A 73 -1.20 -17.13 4.37
C LEU A 73 -1.06 -17.97 3.09
N GLU A 74 -0.04 -18.83 2.98
CA GLU A 74 0.10 -19.78 1.87
C GLU A 74 -1.08 -20.76 1.85
N LYS A 75 -1.49 -21.27 3.01
CA LYS A 75 -2.68 -22.12 3.13
C LYS A 75 -3.96 -21.40 2.73
N LEU A 76 -4.13 -20.13 3.14
CA LEU A 76 -5.28 -19.30 2.75
C LEU A 76 -5.35 -19.11 1.23
N VAL A 77 -4.21 -18.84 0.58
CA VAL A 77 -4.09 -18.69 -0.88
C VAL A 77 -4.45 -19.97 -1.59
N ALA A 78 -3.90 -21.10 -1.15
CA ALA A 78 -4.15 -22.42 -1.74
C ALA A 78 -5.63 -22.83 -1.64
N GLU A 79 -6.25 -22.67 -0.47
CA GLU A 79 -7.67 -23.01 -0.24
C GLU A 79 -8.65 -22.17 -1.07
N ASN A 80 -8.26 -20.96 -1.46
CA ASN A 80 -9.07 -20.09 -2.33
C ASN A 80 -8.65 -20.14 -3.81
N ASN A 81 -7.63 -20.92 -4.17
CA ASN A 81 -7.09 -21.08 -5.52
C ASN A 81 -6.70 -19.73 -6.17
N ILE A 82 -6.04 -18.85 -5.43
CA ILE A 82 -5.64 -17.54 -5.93
C ILE A 82 -4.37 -17.68 -6.77
N ASN A 83 -4.44 -17.25 -8.03
CA ASN A 83 -3.28 -17.22 -8.93
C ASN A 83 -2.68 -15.80 -9.03
N THR A 84 -3.49 -14.80 -9.37
CA THR A 84 -3.05 -13.40 -9.43
C THR A 84 -3.98 -12.55 -8.60
N GLY A 85 -3.50 -12.05 -7.47
CA GLY A 85 -4.41 -11.41 -6.52
C GLY A 85 -3.72 -10.70 -5.37
N ASN A 86 -4.50 -10.45 -4.34
CA ASN A 86 -4.04 -9.77 -3.14
C ASN A 86 -4.41 -10.60 -1.90
N VAL A 87 -3.48 -10.66 -0.95
CA VAL A 87 -3.78 -11.02 0.43
C VAL A 87 -3.78 -9.76 1.27
N TYR A 88 -4.92 -9.43 1.82
CA TYR A 88 -5.06 -8.46 2.90
C TYR A 88 -4.96 -9.18 4.23
N LEU A 89 -4.18 -8.64 5.16
CA LEU A 89 -4.12 -9.14 6.53
C LEU A 89 -4.04 -7.95 7.50
N GLN A 90 -4.64 -8.13 8.67
CA GLN A 90 -4.50 -7.19 9.79
C GLN A 90 -4.32 -7.93 11.10
N VAL A 91 -3.63 -7.29 12.02
CA VAL A 91 -3.52 -7.74 13.42
C VAL A 91 -3.96 -6.59 14.30
N THR A 92 -5.01 -6.83 15.12
CA THR A 92 -5.44 -5.89 16.14
C THR A 92 -4.73 -6.18 17.46
N ARG A 93 -4.82 -5.27 18.42
CA ARG A 93 -4.32 -5.55 19.78
C ARG A 93 -5.14 -6.60 20.51
N GLY A 94 -6.35 -6.90 20.05
CA GLY A 94 -7.24 -7.89 20.65
C GLY A 94 -8.35 -7.29 21.49
N VAL A 95 -9.01 -8.16 22.25
CA VAL A 95 -10.23 -7.87 23.01
C VAL A 95 -9.90 -7.31 24.39
N GLN A 96 -10.54 -6.21 24.75
CA GLN A 96 -10.46 -5.62 26.10
C GLN A 96 -11.83 -5.29 26.66
N ASN A 97 -12.24 -6.03 27.68
CA ASN A 97 -13.50 -5.85 28.40
C ASN A 97 -13.19 -5.53 29.90
N PRO A 98 -13.73 -4.44 30.48
CA PRO A 98 -14.53 -3.39 29.82
C PRO A 98 -13.67 -2.49 28.90
N ARG A 99 -14.33 -1.81 27.95
CA ARG A 99 -13.70 -0.86 27.03
C ARG A 99 -12.89 0.20 27.79
N ASN A 100 -11.62 0.31 27.50
CA ASN A 100 -10.70 1.29 28.09
C ASN A 100 -9.71 1.79 27.05
N HIS A 101 -9.34 3.08 27.09
CA HIS A 101 -8.27 3.62 26.24
C HIS A 101 -6.88 3.15 26.69
N VAL A 102 -6.71 2.91 27.99
CA VAL A 102 -5.43 2.43 28.53
C VAL A 102 -5.20 0.98 28.10
N ILE A 103 -4.02 0.71 27.59
CA ILE A 103 -3.54 -0.64 27.33
C ILE A 103 -3.16 -1.25 28.68
N PRO A 104 -3.69 -2.44 29.05
CA PRO A 104 -3.39 -3.03 30.34
C PRO A 104 -1.92 -3.49 30.42
N ASP A 105 -1.25 -3.16 31.53
CA ASP A 105 0.13 -3.58 31.81
C ASP A 105 0.20 -4.99 32.41
N ASP A 106 -0.86 -5.40 33.13
CA ASP A 106 -0.84 -6.61 33.97
C ASP A 106 -1.16 -7.90 33.20
N PHE A 107 -1.77 -7.79 32.03
CA PHE A 107 -2.06 -8.94 31.14
C PHE A 107 -1.95 -8.50 29.69
N PRO A 108 -1.05 -9.13 28.91
CA PRO A 108 -0.96 -8.85 27.48
C PRO A 108 -2.26 -9.28 26.81
N LEU A 109 -2.84 -8.37 26.01
CA LEU A 109 -3.96 -8.71 25.16
C LEU A 109 -3.48 -9.63 24.03
N GLU A 110 -4.30 -10.62 23.70
CA GLU A 110 -4.01 -11.52 22.59
C GLU A 110 -4.37 -10.85 21.27
N GLY A 111 -3.38 -10.59 20.42
CA GLY A 111 -3.60 -9.98 19.11
C GLY A 111 -4.49 -10.86 18.23
N VAL A 112 -5.47 -10.25 17.56
CA VAL A 112 -6.38 -10.96 16.65
C VAL A 112 -5.95 -10.75 15.21
N LEU A 113 -5.57 -11.84 14.54
CA LEU A 113 -5.25 -11.87 13.12
C LEU A 113 -6.51 -12.15 12.31
N THR A 114 -6.77 -11.32 11.29
CA THR A 114 -7.71 -11.65 10.22
C THR A 114 -7.03 -11.48 8.87
N ALA A 115 -7.31 -12.40 7.92
CA ALA A 115 -6.81 -12.26 6.55
C ALA A 115 -7.82 -12.80 5.52
N ALA A 116 -7.75 -12.20 4.33
CA ALA A 116 -8.54 -12.61 3.17
C ALA A 116 -7.70 -12.55 1.90
N ALA A 117 -7.82 -13.58 1.06
CA ALA A 117 -7.20 -13.63 -0.26
C ALA A 117 -8.26 -13.49 -1.35
N ARG A 118 -7.96 -12.68 -2.36
CA ARG A 118 -8.88 -12.44 -3.50
C ARG A 118 -8.12 -12.46 -4.80
N GLU A 119 -8.71 -13.11 -5.81
CA GLU A 119 -8.25 -12.99 -7.20
C GLU A 119 -8.51 -11.57 -7.68
N VAL A 120 -7.47 -10.89 -8.16
CA VAL A 120 -7.52 -9.53 -8.70
C VAL A 120 -6.57 -9.47 -9.88
N PRO A 121 -7.06 -9.49 -11.12
CA PRO A 121 -6.23 -9.39 -12.31
C PRO A 121 -5.41 -8.09 -12.33
N ARG A 122 -4.30 -8.10 -13.08
CA ARG A 122 -3.55 -6.88 -13.37
C ARG A 122 -4.38 -5.96 -14.27
N ASN A 123 -4.31 -4.67 -14.05
CA ASN A 123 -5.00 -3.69 -14.89
C ASN A 123 -4.00 -3.08 -15.91
N GLU A 124 -3.65 -3.86 -16.93
CA GLU A 124 -2.69 -3.47 -17.97
C GLU A 124 -3.03 -2.12 -18.62
N ARG A 125 -4.33 -1.88 -18.84
CA ARG A 125 -4.81 -0.63 -19.41
C ARG A 125 -4.46 0.58 -18.53
N GLN A 126 -4.64 0.45 -17.21
CA GLN A 126 -4.33 1.53 -16.27
C GLN A 126 -2.83 1.85 -16.25
N PHE A 127 -1.97 0.84 -16.41
CA PHE A 127 -0.52 1.05 -16.42
C PHE A 127 -0.02 1.77 -17.68
N VAL A 128 -0.82 1.78 -18.74
CA VAL A 128 -0.51 2.45 -20.01
C VAL A 128 -1.22 3.79 -20.14
N GLU A 129 -2.54 3.81 -19.93
CA GLU A 129 -3.37 4.99 -20.09
C GLU A 129 -3.30 5.94 -18.87
N GLY A 130 -2.97 5.39 -17.70
CA GLY A 130 -2.91 6.15 -16.46
C GLY A 130 -4.26 6.54 -15.90
N GLY A 131 -4.26 7.56 -15.09
CA GLY A 131 -5.46 8.12 -14.45
C GLY A 131 -5.30 9.60 -14.17
N THR A 132 -6.33 10.18 -13.55
CA THR A 132 -6.34 11.56 -13.10
C THR A 132 -6.21 11.61 -11.56
N ALA A 133 -5.71 12.72 -11.03
CA ALA A 133 -5.63 12.97 -9.60
C ALA A 133 -6.18 14.33 -9.22
N ILE A 134 -6.54 14.48 -7.96
CA ILE A 134 -6.76 15.78 -7.32
C ILE A 134 -5.66 16.03 -6.28
N THR A 135 -5.48 17.26 -5.85
CA THR A 135 -4.69 17.58 -4.65
C THR A 135 -5.61 17.89 -3.49
N GLU A 136 -5.25 17.43 -2.29
CA GLU A 136 -6.01 17.63 -1.06
C GLU A 136 -5.07 17.93 0.11
N GLU A 137 -5.52 18.77 1.04
CA GLU A 137 -4.79 19.02 2.28
C GLU A 137 -4.65 17.73 3.10
N ASP A 138 -3.43 17.40 3.53
CA ASP A 138 -3.14 16.22 4.35
C ASP A 138 -3.52 16.46 5.81
N VAL A 139 -4.71 16.04 6.18
CA VAL A 139 -5.27 16.13 7.54
C VAL A 139 -5.02 14.86 8.37
N ARG A 140 -4.20 13.93 7.88
CA ARG A 140 -3.86 12.72 8.62
C ARG A 140 -2.96 13.06 9.83
N TRP A 141 -2.81 12.12 10.75
CA TRP A 141 -1.90 12.26 11.88
C TRP A 141 -0.41 12.35 11.44
N LEU A 142 0.49 12.65 12.38
CA LEU A 142 1.94 12.79 12.11
C LEU A 142 2.72 11.48 12.26
N ARG A 143 2.09 10.34 12.05
CA ARG A 143 2.68 9.00 12.12
C ARG A 143 2.24 8.13 10.93
N CYS A 144 2.31 8.72 9.71
CA CYS A 144 2.00 8.02 8.48
C CYS A 144 3.01 6.90 8.15
N ASP A 145 4.15 6.90 8.82
CA ASP A 145 5.17 5.85 8.80
C ASP A 145 4.71 4.51 9.44
N ILE A 146 3.56 4.49 10.10
CA ILE A 146 2.93 3.30 10.67
C ILE A 146 1.78 2.85 9.79
N LYS A 147 1.84 1.62 9.27
CA LYS A 147 0.73 1.05 8.50
C LYS A 147 -0.39 0.58 9.43
N SER A 148 -1.05 1.55 10.08
CA SER A 148 -2.09 1.34 11.09
C SER A 148 -3.50 1.29 10.48
N LEU A 149 -4.47 0.81 11.25
CA LEU A 149 -5.89 0.78 10.88
C LEU A 149 -6.58 2.17 10.92
N ASN A 150 -5.86 3.23 11.29
CA ASN A 150 -6.38 4.60 11.40
C ASN A 150 -6.42 5.29 10.02
N LEU A 151 -7.36 4.88 9.17
CA LEU A 151 -7.43 5.27 7.77
C LEU A 151 -8.51 6.32 7.44
N LEU A 152 -9.16 6.93 8.44
CA LEU A 152 -10.28 7.83 8.17
C LEU A 152 -9.88 9.03 7.30
N GLY A 153 -8.73 9.65 7.57
CA GLY A 153 -8.19 10.74 6.74
C GLY A 153 -7.93 10.31 5.29
N ASN A 154 -7.37 9.12 5.11
CA ASN A 154 -7.14 8.51 3.80
C ASN A 154 -8.45 8.26 3.05
N ILE A 155 -9.46 7.70 3.74
CA ILE A 155 -10.78 7.40 3.18
C ILE A 155 -11.49 8.68 2.72
N LEU A 156 -11.45 9.73 3.53
CA LEU A 156 -12.07 11.02 3.19
C LEU A 156 -11.45 11.62 1.93
N ALA A 157 -10.11 11.64 1.83
CA ALA A 157 -9.41 12.14 0.66
C ALA A 157 -9.70 11.28 -0.58
N LYS A 158 -9.67 9.94 -0.45
CA LYS A 158 -10.01 9.01 -1.54
C LYS A 158 -11.42 9.19 -2.05
N ASN A 159 -12.38 9.40 -1.13
CA ASN A 159 -13.77 9.64 -1.50
C ASN A 159 -13.96 10.97 -2.25
N LYS A 160 -13.23 12.04 -1.86
CA LYS A 160 -13.25 13.29 -2.63
C LYS A 160 -12.72 13.10 -4.05
N ALA A 161 -11.62 12.35 -4.22
CA ALA A 161 -11.10 12.03 -5.55
C ALA A 161 -12.15 11.27 -6.37
N HIS A 162 -12.79 10.25 -5.79
CA HIS A 162 -13.85 9.47 -6.45
C HIS A 162 -15.02 10.35 -6.87
N GLN A 163 -15.49 11.28 -6.04
CA GLN A 163 -16.57 12.22 -6.36
C GLN A 163 -16.24 13.14 -7.55
N GLN A 164 -14.95 13.36 -7.82
CA GLN A 164 -14.47 14.14 -8.97
C GLN A 164 -14.03 13.24 -10.14
N ASN A 165 -14.37 11.95 -10.12
CA ASN A 165 -13.95 10.95 -11.11
C ASN A 165 -12.42 10.83 -11.26
N ALA A 166 -11.67 11.17 -10.20
CA ALA A 166 -10.24 11.01 -10.17
C ALA A 166 -9.84 9.65 -9.57
N LEU A 167 -8.75 9.09 -10.07
CA LEU A 167 -8.19 7.84 -9.60
C LEU A 167 -7.64 7.97 -8.17
N GLU A 168 -7.03 9.13 -7.84
CA GLU A 168 -6.32 9.30 -6.58
C GLU A 168 -6.36 10.74 -6.08
N ALA A 169 -6.14 10.91 -4.76
CA ALA A 169 -5.88 12.20 -4.11
C ALA A 169 -4.40 12.27 -3.72
N ILE A 170 -3.68 13.22 -4.28
CA ILE A 170 -2.32 13.60 -3.88
C ILE A 170 -2.44 14.54 -2.69
N LEU A 171 -1.80 14.17 -1.58
CA LEU A 171 -1.89 14.90 -0.32
C LEU A 171 -0.71 15.86 -0.15
N HIS A 172 -0.98 17.01 0.48
CA HIS A 172 0.04 18.00 0.76
C HIS A 172 -0.19 18.72 2.09
N ARG A 173 0.87 19.24 2.69
CA ARG A 173 0.82 20.09 3.90
C ARG A 173 1.40 21.44 3.55
N GLY A 174 0.54 22.45 3.43
CA GLY A 174 0.93 23.69 2.78
C GLY A 174 1.44 23.42 1.37
N GLU A 175 2.66 23.83 1.04
CA GLU A 175 3.25 23.57 -0.29
C GLU A 175 3.91 22.19 -0.42
N GLN A 176 4.22 21.50 0.67
CA GLN A 176 4.93 20.22 0.66
C GLN A 176 4.01 19.08 0.27
N VAL A 177 4.31 18.38 -0.81
CA VAL A 177 3.63 17.14 -1.20
C VAL A 177 4.12 16.01 -0.29
N THR A 178 3.19 15.23 0.25
CA THR A 178 3.51 14.07 1.09
C THR A 178 3.42 12.77 0.30
N GLU A 179 2.25 12.17 0.25
CA GLU A 179 1.96 10.96 -0.54
C GLU A 179 0.51 11.02 -1.06
N CYS A 180 -0.07 9.93 -1.49
CA CYS A 180 -1.47 9.88 -1.86
C CYS A 180 -2.34 9.25 -0.76
N SER A 181 -3.67 9.22 -0.99
CA SER A 181 -4.60 8.62 -0.04
C SER A 181 -4.36 7.11 0.18
N ALA A 182 -3.86 6.37 -0.82
CA ALA A 182 -3.61 4.93 -0.73
C ALA A 182 -2.36 4.46 -1.50
N SER A 183 -1.48 5.40 -1.90
CA SER A 183 -0.29 5.15 -2.71
C SER A 183 0.78 6.20 -2.44
N ASN A 184 2.02 5.97 -2.88
CA ASN A 184 3.03 7.02 -2.93
C ASN A 184 2.97 7.75 -4.27
N VAL A 185 3.30 9.04 -4.29
CA VAL A 185 3.48 9.83 -5.50
C VAL A 185 4.95 10.07 -5.78
N SER A 186 5.32 10.04 -7.05
CA SER A 186 6.65 10.39 -7.54
C SER A 186 6.53 11.24 -8.79
N ILE A 187 7.54 12.07 -9.02
CA ILE A 187 7.65 12.90 -10.22
C ILE A 187 8.96 12.61 -10.95
N ILE A 188 8.96 12.85 -12.26
CA ILE A 188 10.19 12.97 -13.05
C ILE A 188 10.36 14.44 -13.38
N LYS A 189 11.52 15.00 -13.09
CA LYS A 189 11.89 16.37 -13.42
C LYS A 189 13.35 16.39 -13.89
N ASP A 190 13.61 16.90 -15.09
CA ASP A 190 14.94 16.93 -15.71
C ASP A 190 15.63 15.56 -15.75
N GLY A 191 14.86 14.49 -16.02
CA GLY A 191 15.36 13.10 -16.08
C GLY A 191 15.67 12.46 -14.72
N VAL A 192 15.37 13.12 -13.60
CA VAL A 192 15.57 12.63 -12.24
C VAL A 192 14.25 12.16 -11.64
N LEU A 193 14.24 10.97 -11.05
CA LEU A 193 13.13 10.48 -10.25
C LEU A 193 13.15 11.14 -8.87
N TRP A 194 12.12 11.91 -8.54
CA TRP A 194 11.93 12.49 -7.23
C TRP A 194 10.79 11.79 -6.48
N THR A 195 11.00 11.50 -5.22
CA THR A 195 9.99 10.95 -4.32
C THR A 195 10.24 11.48 -2.92
N HIS A 196 9.18 11.75 -2.16
CA HIS A 196 9.30 12.26 -0.80
C HIS A 196 10.22 11.34 0.04
N ALA A 197 11.09 11.92 0.87
CA ALA A 197 11.94 11.15 1.78
C ALA A 197 11.09 10.31 2.74
N ALA A 198 11.54 9.09 3.05
CA ALA A 198 10.82 8.22 3.97
C ALA A 198 10.96 8.73 5.41
N ASP A 199 9.99 9.54 5.83
CA ASP A 199 9.87 10.12 7.17
C ASP A 199 8.52 9.75 7.82
N ASN A 200 8.07 10.54 8.81
CA ASN A 200 6.80 10.33 9.50
C ASN A 200 5.57 10.83 8.73
N LEU A 201 5.74 11.49 7.59
CA LEU A 201 4.64 12.06 6.78
C LEU A 201 4.16 11.11 5.68
N ILE A 202 4.95 10.09 5.35
CA ILE A 202 4.61 9.11 4.34
C ILE A 202 4.78 7.67 4.84
N LEU A 203 4.07 6.75 4.22
CA LEU A 203 4.40 5.34 4.34
C LEU A 203 5.59 5.02 3.43
N ASN A 204 6.64 4.39 3.96
CA ASN A 204 7.72 3.85 3.13
C ASN A 204 7.21 2.64 2.34
N GLY A 205 6.62 2.90 1.16
CA GLY A 205 5.96 1.89 0.33
C GLY A 205 6.95 0.83 -0.18
N ILE A 206 6.59 -0.46 -0.11
CA ILE A 206 7.44 -1.54 -0.65
C ILE A 206 7.59 -1.39 -2.16
N THR A 207 6.51 -1.12 -2.88
CA THR A 207 6.58 -0.81 -4.32
C THR A 207 7.47 0.39 -4.61
N ARG A 208 7.37 1.48 -3.79
CA ARG A 208 8.26 2.64 -3.88
C ARG A 208 9.74 2.23 -3.73
N GLN A 209 10.07 1.38 -2.77
CA GLN A 209 11.45 0.90 -2.55
C GLN A 209 11.94 0.12 -3.76
N VAL A 210 11.15 -0.82 -4.29
CA VAL A 210 11.51 -1.57 -5.51
C VAL A 210 11.76 -0.62 -6.69
N ILE A 211 10.92 0.42 -6.86
CA ILE A 211 11.09 1.42 -7.93
C ILE A 211 12.42 2.18 -7.77
N ILE A 212 12.76 2.60 -6.56
CA ILE A 212 14.02 3.28 -6.27
C ILE A 212 15.21 2.37 -6.60
N ASP A 213 15.13 1.10 -6.22
CA ASP A 213 16.21 0.15 -6.44
C ASP A 213 16.41 -0.16 -7.94
N VAL A 214 15.32 -0.38 -8.68
CA VAL A 214 15.41 -0.62 -10.13
C VAL A 214 15.86 0.64 -10.89
N ALA A 215 15.46 1.84 -10.44
CA ALA A 215 15.93 3.10 -11.00
C ALA A 215 17.44 3.24 -10.83
N LYS A 216 17.95 3.09 -9.60
CA LYS A 216 19.39 3.16 -9.28
C LYS A 216 20.19 2.10 -10.06
N LYS A 217 19.70 0.85 -10.11
CA LYS A 217 20.33 -0.27 -10.84
C LYS A 217 20.47 0.00 -12.33
N ASN A 218 19.51 0.72 -12.92
CA ASN A 218 19.47 1.01 -14.36
C ASN A 218 19.94 2.43 -14.72
N GLY A 219 20.60 3.13 -13.79
CA GLY A 219 21.23 4.43 -14.05
C GLY A 219 20.26 5.62 -14.14
N ILE A 220 19.01 5.47 -13.69
CA ILE A 220 18.08 6.59 -13.53
C ILE A 220 18.40 7.29 -12.21
N PRO A 221 18.77 8.58 -12.22
CA PRO A 221 19.07 9.32 -10.99
C PRO A 221 17.85 9.39 -10.09
N VAL A 222 18.05 9.22 -8.78
CA VAL A 222 16.97 9.25 -7.77
C VAL A 222 17.28 10.30 -6.73
N LYS A 223 16.27 11.11 -6.39
CA LYS A 223 16.29 12.08 -5.31
C LYS A 223 15.17 11.78 -4.32
N GLU A 224 15.54 11.24 -3.17
CA GLU A 224 14.65 11.05 -2.02
C GLU A 224 14.66 12.33 -1.18
N ALA A 225 13.77 13.27 -1.50
CA ALA A 225 13.65 14.58 -0.86
C ALA A 225 12.24 15.13 -1.02
N ASP A 226 11.89 16.08 -0.18
CA ASP A 226 10.65 16.83 -0.28
C ASP A 226 10.55 17.54 -1.63
N PHE A 227 9.35 17.62 -2.17
CA PHE A 227 9.01 18.42 -3.33
C PHE A 227 7.66 19.11 -3.12
N THR A 228 7.44 20.19 -3.87
CA THR A 228 6.33 21.08 -3.66
C THR A 228 5.19 20.86 -4.65
N LEU A 229 4.03 21.48 -4.38
CA LEU A 229 2.94 21.55 -5.36
C LEU A 229 3.38 22.26 -6.66
N THR A 230 4.35 23.18 -6.60
CA THR A 230 4.94 23.79 -7.77
C THR A 230 5.77 22.77 -8.56
N ASP A 231 6.64 22.00 -7.90
CA ASP A 231 7.40 20.93 -8.56
C ASP A 231 6.48 19.89 -9.19
N LEU A 232 5.36 19.55 -8.51
CA LEU A 232 4.35 18.64 -9.03
C LEU A 232 3.69 19.17 -10.31
N ARG A 233 3.39 20.47 -10.38
CA ARG A 233 2.81 21.12 -11.57
C ARG A 233 3.79 21.24 -12.74
N GLU A 234 5.07 21.39 -12.44
CA GLU A 234 6.15 21.57 -13.43
C GLU A 234 6.84 20.26 -13.80
N ALA A 235 6.37 19.13 -13.29
CA ALA A 235 6.97 17.84 -13.56
C ALA A 235 6.81 17.41 -15.02
N ASP A 236 7.84 16.77 -15.56
CA ASP A 236 7.82 16.15 -16.89
C ASP A 236 6.92 14.93 -16.92
N GLU A 237 6.89 14.15 -15.81
CA GLU A 237 6.03 12.98 -15.63
C GLU A 237 5.61 12.89 -14.15
N VAL A 238 4.40 12.41 -13.93
CA VAL A 238 3.88 12.08 -12.58
C VAL A 238 3.34 10.67 -12.59
N PHE A 239 3.67 9.89 -11.56
CA PHE A 239 3.08 8.58 -11.35
C PHE A 239 2.83 8.30 -9.87
N ILE A 240 1.90 7.40 -9.63
CA ILE A 240 1.61 6.86 -8.30
C ILE A 240 1.98 5.38 -8.25
N SER A 241 2.29 4.88 -7.05
CA SER A 241 2.69 3.49 -6.89
C SER A 241 2.17 2.88 -5.59
N SER A 242 1.69 1.66 -5.69
CA SER A 242 1.36 0.81 -4.54
C SER A 242 1.35 -0.66 -4.95
N THR A 243 1.21 -1.54 -3.97
CA THR A 243 1.15 -3.00 -4.16
C THR A 243 0.08 -3.44 -5.16
N THR A 244 -1.05 -2.72 -5.25
CA THR A 244 -2.20 -3.12 -6.07
C THR A 244 -2.27 -2.44 -7.43
N ILE A 245 -1.57 -1.32 -7.60
CA ILE A 245 -1.60 -0.52 -8.83
C ILE A 245 -0.22 -0.39 -9.50
N GLU A 246 0.78 -1.12 -8.99
CA GLU A 246 2.16 -1.11 -9.52
C GLU A 246 2.66 0.33 -9.73
N ILE A 247 3.02 0.70 -10.96
CA ILE A 247 3.37 2.06 -11.38
C ILE A 247 2.26 2.56 -12.31
N THR A 248 1.47 3.50 -11.86
CA THR A 248 0.35 4.06 -12.63
C THR A 248 0.61 5.53 -12.95
N PRO A 249 0.68 5.92 -14.23
CA PRO A 249 0.89 7.32 -14.62
C PRO A 249 -0.30 8.20 -14.21
N ILE A 250 -0.04 9.45 -13.86
CA ILE A 250 -1.05 10.49 -13.67
C ILE A 250 -0.96 11.48 -14.82
N THR A 251 -2.02 11.58 -15.59
CA THR A 251 -2.09 12.40 -16.81
C THR A 251 -2.68 13.77 -16.59
N HIS A 252 -3.52 13.95 -15.55
CA HIS A 252 -4.12 15.24 -15.19
C HIS A 252 -4.19 15.36 -13.67
N ILE A 253 -3.97 16.58 -13.16
CA ILE A 253 -4.11 16.92 -11.74
C ILE A 253 -5.02 18.14 -11.65
N ASN A 254 -6.11 18.05 -10.87
CA ASN A 254 -7.13 19.11 -10.75
C ASN A 254 -7.67 19.57 -12.12
N GLY A 255 -7.79 18.66 -13.09
CA GLY A 255 -8.22 18.96 -14.44
C GLY A 255 -7.14 19.59 -15.34
N VAL A 256 -5.95 19.88 -14.82
CA VAL A 256 -4.80 20.41 -15.58
C VAL A 256 -3.95 19.26 -16.08
N GLN A 257 -3.62 19.26 -17.34
CA GLN A 257 -2.80 18.24 -17.99
C GLN A 257 -1.35 18.27 -17.46
N VAL A 258 -0.80 17.09 -17.15
CA VAL A 258 0.62 16.89 -16.85
C VAL A 258 1.36 16.74 -18.19
N ALA A 259 2.35 17.56 -18.46
CA ALA A 259 3.13 17.55 -19.70
C ALA A 259 2.26 17.37 -20.97
N ASP A 260 2.40 16.23 -21.68
CA ASP A 260 1.61 15.92 -22.89
C ASP A 260 0.31 15.12 -22.62
N GLY A 261 0.00 14.87 -21.34
CA GLY A 261 -1.20 14.12 -20.92
C GLY A 261 -1.11 12.61 -21.13
N LYS A 262 0.09 12.06 -21.24
CA LYS A 262 0.35 10.63 -21.47
C LYS A 262 1.36 10.08 -20.48
N ARG A 263 1.51 8.76 -20.48
CA ARG A 263 2.60 8.11 -19.77
C ARG A 263 3.94 8.51 -20.36
N GLY A 264 4.79 9.14 -19.55
CA GLY A 264 6.11 9.54 -20.00
C GLY A 264 7.08 8.35 -20.16
N PRO A 265 8.20 8.57 -20.89
CA PRO A 265 9.15 7.51 -21.23
C PRO A 265 9.86 6.92 -20.00
N ILE A 266 10.21 7.73 -18.99
CA ILE A 266 10.91 7.22 -17.79
C ILE A 266 9.93 6.40 -16.93
N THR A 267 8.70 6.83 -16.77
CA THR A 267 7.64 6.04 -16.10
C THR A 267 7.41 4.71 -16.81
N ALA A 268 7.40 4.70 -18.15
CA ALA A 268 7.28 3.47 -18.94
C ALA A 268 8.46 2.52 -18.71
N GLN A 269 9.68 3.05 -18.69
CA GLN A 269 10.89 2.29 -18.45
C GLN A 269 10.96 1.73 -17.02
N LEU A 270 10.60 2.53 -16.02
CA LEU A 270 10.51 2.07 -14.63
C LEU A 270 9.49 0.95 -14.46
N HIS A 271 8.33 1.06 -15.12
CA HIS A 271 7.32 -0.01 -15.09
C HIS A 271 7.84 -1.28 -15.75
N GLN A 272 8.55 -1.19 -16.86
CA GLN A 272 9.20 -2.35 -17.49
C GLN A 272 10.18 -3.03 -16.52
N TYR A 273 11.08 -2.30 -15.88
CA TYR A 273 12.02 -2.85 -14.92
C TYR A 273 11.33 -3.46 -13.70
N PHE A 274 10.24 -2.84 -13.26
CA PHE A 274 9.41 -3.39 -12.18
C PHE A 274 8.79 -4.73 -12.57
N VAL A 275 8.27 -4.86 -13.79
CA VAL A 275 7.73 -6.12 -14.34
C VAL A 275 8.81 -7.19 -14.47
N GLU A 276 10.04 -6.82 -14.83
CA GLU A 276 11.18 -7.74 -14.86
C GLU A 276 11.49 -8.31 -13.45
N GLU A 277 11.40 -7.48 -12.40
CA GLU A 277 11.54 -7.96 -11.02
C GLU A 277 10.40 -8.90 -10.60
N ILE A 278 9.15 -8.62 -11.02
CA ILE A 278 8.02 -9.54 -10.81
C ILE A 278 8.30 -10.88 -11.52
N THR A 279 8.69 -10.84 -12.78
CA THR A 279 9.00 -12.02 -13.58
C THR A 279 10.12 -12.85 -12.95
N ARG A 280 11.18 -12.19 -12.47
CA ARG A 280 12.29 -12.85 -11.79
C ARG A 280 11.84 -13.56 -10.50
N ALA A 281 10.94 -12.95 -9.74
CA ALA A 281 10.48 -13.49 -8.45
C ALA A 281 9.35 -14.52 -8.59
N CYS A 282 8.42 -14.28 -9.50
CA CYS A 282 7.16 -15.01 -9.58
C CYS A 282 7.01 -15.85 -10.88
N GLY A 283 7.87 -15.67 -11.87
CA GLY A 283 7.78 -16.30 -13.18
C GLY A 283 7.10 -15.41 -14.22
N GLU A 284 7.10 -15.87 -15.48
CA GLU A 284 6.52 -15.12 -16.60
C GLU A 284 5.06 -14.74 -16.35
N LEU A 285 4.72 -13.48 -16.61
CA LEU A 285 3.36 -12.98 -16.49
C LEU A 285 2.57 -13.29 -17.76
N GLU A 286 1.41 -13.91 -17.58
CA GLU A 286 0.45 -14.00 -18.68
C GLU A 286 -0.20 -12.64 -18.89
N PHE A 287 0.08 -12.01 -20.01
CA PHE A 287 -0.61 -10.78 -20.40
C PHE A 287 -2.03 -11.11 -20.86
N ALA A 288 -3.03 -10.43 -20.30
CA ALA A 288 -4.40 -10.54 -20.80
C ALA A 288 -4.42 -10.14 -22.29
N LYS A 289 -4.87 -11.07 -23.14
CA LYS A 289 -5.00 -10.87 -24.59
C LYS A 289 -6.12 -9.89 -24.91
#